data_bc8165bac742cdae203e923bd037e41f
#
_entry.id   bc8165bac742cdae203e923bd037e41f
#
_cell.length_a   1.000
_cell.length_b   1.000
_cell.length_c   1.000
_cell.angle_alpha   90.00
_cell.angle_beta   90.00
_cell.angle_gamma   90.00
#
_symmetry.space_group_name_H-M   'P 1'
#
loop_
_entity.id
_entity.type
_entity.pdbx_description
1 polymer ?
#
loop_
_entity_poly.entity_id
_entity_poly.type
_entity_poly.pdbx_seq_one_letter_code
_entity_poly.pdbx_strand_id
1 'polypeptide(L)'
;MAKAKEYCGLFGIFDCDEAVEKVFRGLYSLQHRGEESAGIASSDGKTIIHHKDFGLVNDVFSPESLHRIKNPHAIGHVRYS
;
A
#
# COMPACT_ATOMS: atom_id res chain seq x y z
N MET A 1 -2.39 10.36 -20.14
CA MET A 1 -2.19 10.68 -19.59
C MET A 1 -1.51 11.07 -18.83
N ALA A 2 -1.46 10.88 -18.51
CA ALA A 2 -0.97 11.38 -17.51
C ALA A 2 0.20 12.03 -17.61
N LYS A 3 0.43 12.96 -16.96
CA LYS A 3 1.60 13.57 -16.95
C LYS A 3 2.54 12.73 -16.25
N ALA A 4 3.71 12.67 -16.75
CA ALA A 4 4.72 11.86 -16.20
C ALA A 4 4.98 12.17 -14.76
N LYS A 5 4.78 13.38 -14.35
CA LYS A 5 5.09 13.72 -13.00
C LYS A 5 4.02 13.33 -12.03
N GLU A 6 2.96 12.74 -12.49
CA GLU A 6 1.91 12.36 -11.58
C GLU A 6 1.91 10.90 -11.34
N TYR A 7 2.90 10.45 -10.62
CA TYR A 7 3.10 9.05 -10.40
C TYR A 7 2.81 8.63 -8.98
N CYS A 8 1.85 9.29 -8.34
CA CYS A 8 1.42 8.86 -7.03
C CYS A 8 0.15 8.08 -7.18
N GLY A 9 0.02 7.00 -6.41
CA GLY A 9 -1.16 6.17 -6.45
C GLY A 9 -1.71 5.97 -5.06
N LEU A 10 -3.03 5.87 -4.98
CA LEU A 10 -3.73 5.66 -3.73
C LEU A 10 -4.76 4.58 -3.94
N PHE A 11 -4.90 3.68 -2.98
CA PHE A 11 -5.79 2.55 -3.12
C PHE A 11 -6.35 2.20 -1.75
N GLY A 12 -7.64 1.94 -1.65
CA GLY A 12 -8.25 1.63 -0.37
C GLY A 12 -9.30 0.55 -0.49
N ILE A 13 -9.39 -0.29 0.54
CA ILE A 13 -10.37 -1.37 0.63
C ILE A 13 -10.87 -1.41 2.05
N PHE A 14 -12.16 -1.47 2.22
CA PHE A 14 -12.76 -1.43 3.55
C PHE A 14 -13.73 -2.58 3.73
N ASP A 15 -13.83 -3.04 4.97
CA ASP A 15 -14.82 -4.02 5.35
C ASP A 15 -14.58 -5.35 4.63
N CYS A 16 -13.34 -5.78 4.60
CA CYS A 16 -12.94 -6.97 3.87
C CYS A 16 -11.81 -7.65 4.63
N ASP A 17 -11.92 -8.95 4.88
CA ASP A 17 -10.91 -9.67 5.63
C ASP A 17 -9.56 -9.63 4.97
N GLU A 18 -9.53 -9.49 3.66
CA GLU A 18 -8.28 -9.49 2.91
C GLU A 18 -7.92 -8.10 2.43
N ALA A 19 -8.34 -7.07 3.18
CA ALA A 19 -8.15 -5.70 2.73
C ALA A 19 -6.68 -5.37 2.49
N VAL A 20 -5.80 -5.74 3.42
CA VAL A 20 -4.40 -5.40 3.30
C VAL A 20 -3.77 -6.09 2.09
N GLU A 21 -4.09 -7.34 1.90
CA GLU A 21 -3.54 -8.08 0.77
C GLU A 21 -4.04 -7.50 -0.55
N LYS A 22 -5.30 -7.12 -0.60
CA LYS A 22 -5.84 -6.53 -1.82
C LYS A 22 -5.27 -5.15 -2.09
N VAL A 23 -5.04 -4.37 -1.03
CA VAL A 23 -4.39 -3.08 -1.19
C VAL A 23 -2.97 -3.29 -1.71
N PHE A 24 -2.24 -4.25 -1.14
CA PHE A 24 -0.91 -4.55 -1.62
C PHE A 24 -0.91 -4.87 -3.12
N ARG A 25 -1.84 -5.70 -3.56
CA ARG A 25 -1.93 -6.05 -4.97
C ARG A 25 -2.27 -4.84 -5.83
N GLY A 26 -3.15 -3.97 -5.32
CA GLY A 26 -3.48 -2.75 -6.03
C GLY A 26 -2.27 -1.83 -6.17
N LEU A 27 -1.50 -1.68 -5.10
CA LEU A 27 -0.30 -0.87 -5.17
C LEU A 27 0.71 -1.46 -6.14
N TYR A 28 0.85 -2.79 -6.12
CA TYR A 28 1.77 -3.44 -7.01
C TYR A 28 1.40 -3.17 -8.48
N SER A 29 0.12 -3.17 -8.78
CA SER A 29 -0.30 -2.92 -10.15
C SER A 29 -0.14 -1.45 -10.54
N LEU A 30 -0.02 -0.55 -9.58
CA LEU A 30 0.19 0.86 -9.86
C LEU A 30 1.66 1.26 -9.90
N GLN A 31 2.56 0.37 -9.51
CA GLN A 31 3.95 0.78 -9.39
C GLN A 31 4.61 0.94 -10.75
N HIS A 32 5.57 1.84 -10.81
CA HIS A 32 6.37 2.09 -12.00
C HIS A 32 7.82 2.11 -11.58
N ARG A 33 8.69 2.08 -12.54
CA ARG A 33 10.09 2.22 -12.26
C ARG A 33 10.36 3.57 -11.66
N GLY A 34 11.26 3.65 -10.73
CA GLY A 34 11.61 4.92 -10.11
C GLY A 34 10.72 5.29 -8.94
N GLU A 35 9.84 4.39 -8.55
CA GLU A 35 9.03 4.62 -7.39
C GLU A 35 9.89 4.83 -6.17
N GLU A 36 9.48 5.74 -5.29
CA GLU A 36 10.29 6.17 -4.18
C GLU A 36 9.90 5.54 -2.87
N SER A 37 8.62 5.38 -2.63
CA SER A 37 8.17 4.84 -1.36
C SER A 37 6.80 4.22 -1.52
N ALA A 38 6.45 3.39 -0.56
CA ALA A 38 5.15 2.76 -0.51
C ALA A 38 4.75 2.58 0.94
N GLY A 39 3.46 2.60 1.21
CA GLY A 39 2.97 2.41 2.56
C GLY A 39 1.55 1.89 2.56
N ILE A 40 1.22 1.14 3.61
CA ILE A 40 -0.13 0.67 3.85
C ILE A 40 -0.46 0.95 5.31
N ALA A 41 -1.61 1.55 5.54
CA ALA A 41 -2.15 1.70 6.89
C ALA A 41 -3.42 0.86 6.97
N SER A 42 -3.63 0.23 8.09
CA SER A 42 -4.80 -0.60 8.27
C SER A 42 -5.41 -0.38 9.64
N SER A 43 -6.66 -0.79 9.78
CA SER A 43 -7.40 -0.55 11.01
C SER A 43 -8.43 -1.63 11.25
N ASP A 44 -8.65 -1.91 12.52
CA ASP A 44 -9.74 -2.79 12.94
C ASP A 44 -10.99 -1.98 13.32
N GLY A 45 -10.94 -0.67 13.11
CA GLY A 45 -12.02 0.20 13.48
C GLY A 45 -11.74 0.97 14.76
N LYS A 46 -10.69 0.61 15.48
CA LYS A 46 -10.35 1.27 16.73
C LYS A 46 -8.95 1.83 16.73
N THR A 47 -8.01 1.09 16.17
CA THR A 47 -6.62 1.54 16.11
C THR A 47 -6.14 1.42 14.69
N ILE A 48 -5.08 2.17 14.39
CA ILE A 48 -4.48 2.19 13.06
C ILE A 48 -3.03 1.78 13.21
N ILE A 49 -2.61 0.86 12.36
CA ILE A 49 -1.20 0.48 12.28
C ILE A 49 -0.77 0.65 10.84
N HIS A 50 0.52 0.76 10.63
CA HIS A 50 1.02 0.96 9.29
C HIS A 50 2.41 0.39 9.10
N HIS A 51 2.76 0.22 7.84
CA HIS A 51 4.10 -0.17 7.43
C HIS A 51 4.43 0.60 6.18
N LYS A 52 5.54 1.30 6.18
CA LYS A 52 5.97 2.05 5.00
C LYS A 52 7.48 2.13 4.98
N ASP A 53 8.01 2.30 3.79
CA ASP A 53 9.45 2.42 3.62
C ASP A 53 9.72 2.95 2.22
N PHE A 54 10.97 3.25 1.98
CA PHE A 54 11.42 3.61 0.63
C PHE A 54 11.62 2.34 -0.17
N GLY A 55 11.39 2.41 -1.46
CA GLY A 55 11.61 1.30 -2.34
C GLY A 55 10.37 0.90 -3.11
N LEU A 56 10.52 -0.15 -3.88
CA LEU A 56 9.42 -0.68 -4.67
C LEU A 56 8.46 -1.45 -3.78
N VAL A 57 7.23 -1.58 -4.22
CA VAL A 57 6.20 -2.24 -3.44
C VAL A 57 6.65 -3.63 -2.98
N ASN A 58 7.25 -4.41 -3.88
CA ASN A 58 7.76 -5.72 -3.53
C ASN A 58 8.85 -5.71 -2.49
N ASP A 59 9.63 -4.64 -2.44
CA ASP A 59 10.73 -4.55 -1.50
C ASP A 59 10.28 -4.04 -0.15
N VAL A 60 9.24 -3.23 -0.15
CA VAL A 60 8.74 -2.63 1.08
C VAL A 60 7.93 -3.64 1.88
N PHE A 61 7.18 -4.49 1.19
CA PHE A 61 6.27 -5.40 1.87
C PHE A 61 6.72 -6.85 1.71
N SER A 62 6.70 -7.58 2.80
CA SER A 62 6.97 -9.01 2.84
C SER A 62 5.72 -9.70 3.36
N PRO A 63 5.63 -11.01 3.20
CA PRO A 63 4.50 -11.73 3.79
C PRO A 63 4.36 -11.47 5.28
N GLU A 64 5.47 -11.36 5.99
CA GLU A 64 5.41 -11.10 7.42
C GLU A 64 4.88 -9.71 7.72
N SER A 65 5.33 -8.71 7.00
CA SER A 65 4.87 -7.35 7.28
C SER A 65 3.40 -7.20 6.93
N LEU A 66 2.96 -7.83 5.85
CA LEU A 66 1.54 -7.79 5.49
C LEU A 66 0.68 -8.49 6.52
N HIS A 67 1.17 -9.61 7.05
CA HIS A 67 0.43 -10.32 8.07
C HIS A 67 0.34 -9.51 9.36
N ARG A 68 1.40 -8.81 9.70
CA ARG A 68 1.45 -8.02 10.91
C ARG A 68 0.42 -6.91 10.91
N ILE A 69 0.11 -6.35 9.75
CA ILE A 69 -0.86 -5.26 9.68
C ILE A 69 -2.21 -5.73 9.15
N LYS A 70 -2.48 -7.02 9.19
CA LYS A 70 -3.74 -7.55 8.67
C LYS A 70 -4.91 -7.01 9.44
N ASN A 71 -5.85 -6.40 8.75
CA ASN A 71 -7.04 -5.80 9.33
C ASN A 71 -8.09 -5.65 8.22
N PRO A 72 -9.37 -5.46 8.59
CA PRO A 72 -10.41 -5.40 7.57
C PRO A 72 -10.51 -4.10 6.80
N HIS A 73 -9.79 -3.06 7.22
CA HIS A 73 -9.78 -1.79 6.51
C HIS A 73 -8.34 -1.41 6.21
N ALA A 74 -8.07 -0.98 5.00
CA ALA A 74 -6.70 -0.64 4.64
C ALA A 74 -6.68 0.41 3.54
N ILE A 75 -5.71 1.29 3.61
CA ILE A 75 -5.40 2.20 2.51
C ILE A 75 -3.90 2.11 2.26
N GLY A 76 -3.53 2.34 1.01
CA GLY A 76 -2.13 2.28 0.66
C GLY A 76 -1.80 3.34 -0.36
N HIS A 77 -0.51 3.65 -0.44
CA HIS A 77 -0.04 4.61 -1.41
C HIS A 77 1.33 4.24 -1.92
N VAL A 78 1.62 4.70 -3.11
CA VAL A 78 2.97 4.69 -3.67
C VAL A 78 3.28 6.11 -4.09
N ARG A 79 4.54 6.49 -3.95
CA ARG A 79 4.96 7.82 -4.29
C ARG A 79 6.20 7.77 -5.15
N TYR A 80 6.23 8.59 -6.17
CA TYR A 80 7.37 8.70 -7.10
C TYR A 80 7.94 10.11 -7.03
N SER A 81 9.21 10.23 -7.24
CA SER A 81 9.82 11.56 -7.26
C SER A 81 9.98 12.10 -8.68
#